data_3984958b6aa4a1da29169fa59c8203c4
#
_entry.id   3984958b6aa4a1da29169fa59c8203c4
#
_cell.length_a   1.000
_cell.length_b   1.000
_cell.length_c   1.000
_cell.angle_alpha   90.00
_cell.angle_beta   90.00
_cell.angle_gamma   90.00
#
_symmetry.space_group_name_H-M   'P 1'
#
loop_
_entity.id
_entity.type
_entity.pdbx_description
1 polymer ?
#
loop_
_entity_poly.entity_id
_entity_poly.type
_entity_poly.pdbx_seq_one_letter_code
_entity_poly.pdbx_strand_id
1 'polypeptide(L)'
;MNLSTKKSTKQKMMSGALAGVLMTSLGIAAPMMALTQTATAAPADNLTAAKRLNKLLTNTKSMTANFSQTTKGASSGTFTGSMSVQRPNNFRWETKSPSEQLIVANGNSMWVYDKDLEQATKQNVDSQVGNTPALLLSGDPSKIDQNFKITQPYDNKNYYVLYPKSDSASFKSLSISFSGGKPVMMVLNDTLGQTTSIKFSSIKMNPSIGSSQFKFTPPKGVDVINQ
;
A
#
# COMPACT_ATOMS: atom_id res chain seq x y z
N MET A 1 41.25 50.38 -7.62
CA MET A 1 40.91 51.61 -8.29
C MET A 1 39.42 51.68 -8.44
N ASN A 2 38.84 52.67 -7.73
CA ASN A 2 37.49 53.27 -7.82
C ASN A 2 36.27 52.37 -7.62
N LEU A 3 35.64 52.48 -6.48
CA LEU A 3 34.81 53.50 -5.83
C LEU A 3 33.49 53.81 -6.54
N SER A 4 32.41 53.55 -5.77
CA SER A 4 31.38 54.54 -5.40
C SER A 4 30.10 54.40 -6.24
N THR A 5 28.87 54.49 -5.78
CA THR A 5 28.26 55.18 -4.62
C THR A 5 26.83 54.75 -4.43
N LYS A 6 26.46 54.53 -3.23
CA LYS A 6 25.27 54.78 -2.46
C LYS A 6 24.33 55.89 -2.96
N LYS A 7 22.98 55.62 -3.00
CA LYS A 7 22.00 56.68 -2.67
C LYS A 7 20.72 56.09 -2.06
N SER A 8 20.55 56.44 -0.81
CA SER A 8 19.33 56.43 0.00
C SER A 8 18.46 57.63 -0.36
N THR A 9 17.14 57.51 -0.37
CA THR A 9 16.27 58.66 -0.16
C THR A 9 15.06 58.25 0.69
N LYS A 10 14.96 58.97 1.79
CA LYS A 10 13.92 58.98 2.80
C LYS A 10 12.67 59.74 2.37
N GLN A 11 11.49 59.26 2.81
CA GLN A 11 10.47 59.99 3.57
C GLN A 11 9.70 61.15 2.93
N LYS A 12 8.36 61.05 2.95
CA LYS A 12 7.52 62.11 3.54
C LYS A 12 6.11 61.63 3.86
N MET A 13 5.76 61.71 5.13
CA MET A 13 4.39 61.82 5.64
C MET A 13 3.79 63.17 5.21
N MET A 14 2.50 63.16 4.88
CA MET A 14 1.64 64.34 5.08
C MET A 14 0.22 63.91 5.43
N SER A 15 -0.21 64.37 6.60
CA SER A 15 -1.59 64.44 7.08
C SER A 15 -2.40 65.43 6.28
N GLY A 16 -3.70 65.22 6.12
CA GLY A 16 -4.66 66.20 5.65
C GLY A 16 -6.10 65.73 5.89
N ALA A 17 -6.86 66.52 6.60
CA ALA A 17 -8.13 66.28 7.21
C ALA A 17 -9.36 66.45 6.32
N LEU A 18 -10.45 65.85 6.76
CA LEU A 18 -11.89 66.17 6.67
C LEU A 18 -12.47 66.78 5.37
N ALA A 19 -13.48 66.14 4.84
CA ALA A 19 -14.79 66.71 4.53
C ALA A 19 -15.83 65.62 4.30
N GLY A 20 -16.95 65.69 5.02
CA GLY A 20 -18.09 64.77 4.91
C GLY A 20 -18.94 65.08 3.67
N VAL A 21 -19.46 64.01 3.07
CA VAL A 21 -20.65 64.05 2.22
C VAL A 21 -21.52 62.85 2.53
N LEU A 22 -22.71 63.13 3.07
CA LEU A 22 -23.81 62.18 3.13
C LEU A 22 -24.29 61.91 1.70
N MET A 23 -24.19 60.67 1.23
CA MET A 23 -25.04 60.17 0.15
C MET A 23 -25.63 58.82 0.50
N THR A 24 -26.94 58.80 0.56
CA THR A 24 -27.79 57.63 0.59
C THR A 24 -27.55 56.79 -0.65
N SER A 25 -27.12 55.56 -0.52
CA SER A 25 -27.03 54.61 -1.59
C SER A 25 -27.74 53.32 -1.23
N LEU A 26 -28.67 52.99 -2.13
CA LEU A 26 -29.42 51.76 -2.22
C LEU A 26 -28.56 50.51 -1.93
N GLY A 27 -29.05 49.66 -1.04
CA GLY A 27 -28.48 48.34 -0.80
C GLY A 27 -28.56 47.43 -2.02
N ILE A 28 -27.45 47.16 -2.65
CA ILE A 28 -27.30 46.00 -3.52
C ILE A 28 -26.67 44.94 -2.66
N ALA A 29 -27.50 43.97 -2.23
CA ALA A 29 -27.06 42.75 -1.57
C ALA A 29 -26.34 41.89 -2.62
N ALA A 30 -25.00 41.96 -2.64
CA ALA A 30 -24.21 40.99 -3.36
C ALA A 30 -24.32 39.62 -2.65
N PRO A 31 -24.59 38.52 -3.34
CA PRO A 31 -24.57 37.22 -2.73
C PRO A 31 -23.11 36.91 -2.34
N MET A 32 -22.86 36.79 -1.03
CA MET A 32 -21.64 36.27 -0.49
C MET A 32 -21.56 34.77 -0.93
N MET A 33 -20.82 34.50 -2.00
CA MET A 33 -20.43 33.13 -2.33
C MET A 33 -19.53 32.63 -1.19
N ALA A 34 -20.10 31.82 -0.32
CA ALA A 34 -19.34 31.06 0.65
C ALA A 34 -18.43 30.11 -0.15
N LEU A 35 -17.14 30.42 -0.24
CA LEU A 35 -16.10 29.50 -0.66
C LEU A 35 -16.11 28.35 0.37
N THR A 36 -16.78 27.26 0.03
CA THR A 36 -16.65 26.01 0.76
C THR A 36 -15.21 25.53 0.56
N GLN A 37 -14.33 25.87 1.51
CA GLN A 37 -13.04 25.23 1.61
C GLN A 37 -13.30 23.76 1.87
N THR A 38 -13.06 22.91 0.88
CA THR A 38 -12.96 21.47 1.09
C THR A 38 -11.74 21.26 1.99
N ALA A 39 -12.00 21.02 3.26
CA ALA A 39 -10.95 20.64 4.20
C ALA A 39 -10.35 19.32 3.71
N THR A 40 -9.15 19.37 3.13
CA THR A 40 -8.32 18.20 2.88
C THR A 40 -7.94 17.65 4.25
N ALA A 41 -8.46 16.45 4.58
CA ALA A 41 -8.12 15.79 5.84
C ALA A 41 -6.59 15.62 5.91
N ALA A 42 -6.00 16.05 7.03
CA ALA A 42 -4.58 15.87 7.28
C ALA A 42 -4.22 14.38 7.33
N PRO A 43 -3.01 13.99 6.92
CA PRO A 43 -2.55 12.60 7.06
C PRO A 43 -2.58 12.17 8.52
N ALA A 44 -3.11 10.97 8.80
CA ALA A 44 -3.06 10.38 10.14
C ALA A 44 -1.61 10.16 10.55
N ASP A 45 -1.30 10.36 11.83
CA ASP A 45 0.01 10.03 12.38
C ASP A 45 0.31 8.51 12.23
N ASN A 46 1.60 8.14 12.27
CA ASN A 46 2.05 6.78 12.03
C ASN A 46 1.44 5.77 13.02
N LEU A 47 1.25 6.14 14.28
CA LEU A 47 0.70 5.28 15.32
C LEU A 47 -0.80 5.03 15.08
N THR A 48 -1.54 6.07 14.71
CA THR A 48 -2.96 5.97 14.37
C THR A 48 -3.17 5.14 13.10
N ALA A 49 -2.35 5.35 12.07
CA ALA A 49 -2.37 4.57 10.83
C ALA A 49 -2.09 3.09 11.09
N ALA A 50 -1.08 2.76 11.91
CA ALA A 50 -0.75 1.39 12.28
C ALA A 50 -1.91 0.69 13.02
N LYS A 51 -2.53 1.36 13.99
CA LYS A 51 -3.69 0.82 14.71
C LYS A 51 -4.88 0.54 13.80
N ARG A 52 -5.20 1.46 12.88
CA ARG A 52 -6.30 1.30 11.92
C ARG A 52 -6.05 0.14 10.96
N LEU A 53 -4.84 0.05 10.38
CA LEU A 53 -4.45 -1.06 9.51
C LEU A 53 -4.48 -2.40 10.27
N ASN A 54 -3.90 -2.45 11.46
CA ASN A 54 -3.90 -3.65 12.31
C ASN A 54 -5.33 -4.16 12.55
N LYS A 55 -6.27 -3.26 12.89
CA LYS A 55 -7.69 -3.62 13.07
C LYS A 55 -8.29 -4.26 11.80
N LEU A 56 -8.04 -3.71 10.62
CA LEU A 56 -8.52 -4.27 9.35
C LEU A 56 -7.94 -5.65 9.08
N LEU A 57 -6.65 -5.82 9.32
CA LEU A 57 -5.97 -7.09 9.12
C LEU A 57 -6.38 -8.15 10.15
N THR A 58 -6.57 -7.78 11.42
CA THR A 58 -7.04 -8.68 12.48
C THR A 58 -8.46 -9.20 12.19
N ASN A 59 -9.31 -8.39 11.58
CA ASN A 59 -10.65 -8.81 11.17
C ASN A 59 -10.63 -9.79 9.98
N THR A 60 -9.49 -9.92 9.28
CA THR A 60 -9.29 -10.86 8.19
C THR A 60 -8.65 -12.14 8.73
N LYS A 61 -9.45 -13.06 9.27
CA LYS A 61 -8.96 -14.37 9.77
C LYS A 61 -8.58 -15.28 8.61
N SER A 62 -9.39 -15.27 7.56
CA SER A 62 -9.14 -15.98 6.31
C SER A 62 -9.71 -15.19 5.14
N MET A 63 -9.22 -15.45 3.95
CA MET A 63 -9.70 -14.82 2.71
C MET A 63 -9.42 -15.73 1.53
N THR A 64 -10.35 -15.79 0.58
CA THR A 64 -10.10 -16.31 -0.76
C THR A 64 -10.42 -15.22 -1.78
N ALA A 65 -9.66 -15.18 -2.87
CA ALA A 65 -9.88 -14.23 -3.95
C ALA A 65 -9.28 -14.73 -5.26
N ASN A 66 -9.75 -14.18 -6.36
CA ASN A 66 -9.00 -14.15 -7.61
C ASN A 66 -8.10 -12.92 -7.62
N PHE A 67 -6.97 -12.99 -8.30
CA PHE A 67 -6.08 -11.86 -8.48
C PHE A 67 -5.74 -11.60 -9.96
N SER A 68 -5.44 -10.34 -10.23
CA SER A 68 -4.75 -9.90 -11.43
C SER A 68 -3.54 -9.07 -10.98
N GLN A 69 -2.35 -9.57 -11.23
CA GLN A 69 -1.08 -8.93 -10.93
C GLN A 69 -0.49 -8.36 -12.21
N THR A 70 -0.11 -7.09 -12.18
CA THR A 70 0.59 -6.42 -13.28
C THR A 70 1.91 -5.89 -12.76
N THR A 71 2.99 -6.26 -13.42
CA THR A 71 4.34 -5.76 -13.13
C THR A 71 4.74 -4.80 -14.25
N LYS A 72 5.31 -3.64 -13.87
CA LYS A 72 5.84 -2.62 -14.79
C LYS A 72 7.27 -2.28 -14.39
N GLY A 73 8.15 -2.18 -15.36
CA GLY A 73 9.58 -1.92 -15.16
C GLY A 73 10.42 -2.67 -16.20
N ALA A 74 11.61 -3.11 -15.79
CA ALA A 74 12.52 -3.88 -16.66
C ALA A 74 11.88 -5.18 -17.17
N SER A 75 11.06 -5.83 -16.34
CA SER A 75 10.25 -7.00 -16.73
C SER A 75 8.78 -6.66 -16.55
N SER A 76 8.05 -6.52 -17.65
CA SER A 76 6.62 -6.21 -17.64
C SER A 76 5.79 -7.44 -17.95
N GLY A 77 4.69 -7.64 -17.23
CA GLY A 77 3.79 -8.77 -17.43
C GLY A 77 2.50 -8.65 -16.66
N THR A 78 1.50 -9.43 -17.08
CA THR A 78 0.23 -9.58 -16.36
C THR A 78 0.04 -11.05 -16.03
N PHE A 79 -0.21 -11.33 -14.76
CA PHE A 79 -0.40 -12.66 -14.21
C PHE A 79 -1.79 -12.74 -13.57
N THR A 80 -2.47 -13.87 -13.73
CA THR A 80 -3.79 -14.07 -13.13
C THR A 80 -3.86 -15.42 -12.43
N GLY A 81 -4.69 -15.48 -11.41
CA GLY A 81 -4.84 -16.70 -10.63
C GLY A 81 -5.77 -16.57 -9.44
N SER A 82 -5.58 -17.43 -8.47
CA SER A 82 -6.37 -17.48 -7.24
C SER A 82 -5.48 -17.52 -6.01
N MET A 83 -6.02 -17.03 -4.89
CA MET A 83 -5.33 -17.06 -3.62
C MET A 83 -6.23 -17.50 -2.48
N SER A 84 -5.61 -18.08 -1.47
CA SER A 84 -6.21 -18.37 -0.17
C SER A 84 -5.25 -18.00 0.94
N VAL A 85 -5.76 -17.32 1.97
CA VAL A 85 -5.01 -17.05 3.20
C VAL A 85 -5.81 -17.51 4.41
N GLN A 86 -5.10 -17.97 5.42
CA GLN A 86 -5.64 -18.25 6.75
C GLN A 86 -4.57 -17.92 7.78
N ARG A 87 -4.89 -17.02 8.68
CA ARG A 87 -3.97 -16.65 9.76
C ARG A 87 -3.87 -17.73 10.82
N PRO A 88 -2.70 -17.86 11.45
CA PRO A 88 -1.44 -17.24 11.09
C PRO A 88 -0.70 -18.03 10.00
N ASN A 89 -0.01 -17.31 9.12
CA ASN A 89 1.04 -17.81 8.21
C ASN A 89 0.65 -18.98 7.29
N ASN A 90 -0.65 -19.13 6.97
CA ASN A 90 -1.08 -20.04 5.94
C ASN A 90 -1.46 -19.24 4.70
N PHE A 91 -0.81 -19.56 3.59
CA PHE A 91 -0.92 -18.84 2.33
C PHE A 91 -0.83 -19.81 1.16
N ARG A 92 -1.71 -19.63 0.19
CA ARG A 92 -1.67 -20.28 -1.11
C ARG A 92 -1.88 -19.24 -2.19
N TRP A 93 -1.01 -19.22 -3.16
CA TRP A 93 -1.07 -18.36 -4.33
C TRP A 93 -0.84 -19.23 -5.55
N GLU A 94 -1.79 -19.27 -6.45
CA GLU A 94 -1.75 -20.10 -7.63
C GLU A 94 -1.90 -19.22 -8.87
N THR A 95 -0.80 -18.97 -9.54
CA THR A 95 -0.77 -18.31 -10.85
C THR A 95 -1.16 -19.33 -11.90
N LYS A 96 -2.08 -18.95 -12.80
CA LYS A 96 -2.62 -19.82 -13.86
C LYS A 96 -2.23 -19.34 -15.24
N SER A 97 -1.89 -18.08 -15.39
CA SER A 97 -1.54 -17.45 -16.66
C SER A 97 -0.55 -16.32 -16.45
N PRO A 98 0.46 -16.13 -17.33
CA PRO A 98 0.74 -16.90 -18.55
C PRO A 98 1.45 -18.23 -18.29
N SER A 99 2.14 -18.38 -17.15
CA SER A 99 2.82 -19.59 -16.69
C SER A 99 2.22 -20.07 -15.39
N GLU A 100 2.27 -21.38 -15.14
CA GLU A 100 1.72 -21.95 -13.90
C GLU A 100 2.75 -21.97 -12.77
N GLN A 101 2.45 -21.25 -11.71
CA GLN A 101 3.28 -21.22 -10.50
C GLN A 101 2.41 -21.39 -9.26
N LEU A 102 2.88 -22.16 -8.31
CA LEU A 102 2.23 -22.36 -7.03
C LEU A 102 3.15 -21.93 -5.89
N ILE A 103 2.66 -21.01 -5.05
CA ILE A 103 3.32 -20.64 -3.79
C ILE A 103 2.44 -21.14 -2.65
N VAL A 104 3.01 -21.90 -1.73
CA VAL A 104 2.31 -22.40 -0.53
C VAL A 104 3.18 -22.14 0.69
N ALA A 105 2.64 -21.37 1.64
CA ALA A 105 3.26 -21.21 2.96
C ALA A 105 2.40 -21.89 4.04
N ASN A 106 3.08 -22.53 4.98
CA ASN A 106 2.50 -23.15 6.16
C ASN A 106 3.44 -22.92 7.35
N GLY A 107 3.06 -22.00 8.24
CA GLY A 107 3.93 -21.57 9.32
C GLY A 107 5.11 -20.75 8.79
N ASN A 108 6.34 -21.18 9.11
CA ASN A 108 7.56 -20.44 8.74
C ASN A 108 8.17 -20.87 7.41
N SER A 109 7.67 -21.95 6.82
CA SER A 109 8.18 -22.49 5.55
C SER A 109 7.28 -22.11 4.39
N MET A 110 7.88 -21.81 3.26
CA MET A 110 7.22 -21.51 2.00
C MET A 110 7.82 -22.39 0.89
N TRP A 111 6.96 -22.91 0.06
CA TRP A 111 7.29 -23.56 -1.19
C TRP A 111 6.93 -22.66 -2.36
N VAL A 112 7.82 -22.56 -3.32
CA VAL A 112 7.55 -22.00 -4.66
C VAL A 112 7.76 -23.11 -5.66
N TYR A 113 6.73 -23.51 -6.34
CA TYR A 113 6.76 -24.51 -7.38
C TYR A 113 6.47 -23.88 -8.73
N ASP A 114 7.46 -23.88 -9.59
CA ASP A 114 7.34 -23.52 -10.99
C ASP A 114 7.06 -24.81 -11.78
N LYS A 115 5.88 -24.86 -12.34
CA LYS A 115 5.42 -26.07 -13.01
C LYS A 115 6.07 -26.29 -14.37
N ASP A 116 6.34 -25.18 -15.08
CA ASP A 116 6.95 -25.24 -16.40
C ASP A 116 8.43 -25.64 -16.34
N LEU A 117 9.10 -25.28 -15.25
CA LEU A 117 10.50 -25.66 -14.98
C LEU A 117 10.63 -26.98 -14.23
N GLU A 118 9.53 -27.60 -13.78
CA GLU A 118 9.52 -28.77 -12.90
C GLU A 118 10.44 -28.59 -11.67
N GLN A 119 10.46 -27.38 -11.10
CA GLN A 119 11.33 -27.02 -9.98
C GLN A 119 10.54 -26.53 -8.77
N ALA A 120 10.88 -27.03 -7.58
CA ALA A 120 10.29 -26.59 -6.31
C ALA A 120 11.38 -26.07 -5.38
N THR A 121 11.23 -24.83 -4.91
CA THR A 121 12.14 -24.21 -3.95
C THR A 121 11.46 -24.10 -2.59
N LYS A 122 12.15 -24.55 -1.54
CA LYS A 122 11.73 -24.35 -0.15
C LYS A 122 12.54 -23.23 0.48
N GLN A 123 11.85 -22.27 1.13
CA GLN A 123 12.50 -21.09 1.71
C GLN A 123 11.74 -20.57 2.94
N ASN A 124 12.32 -19.58 3.63
CA ASN A 124 11.70 -18.94 4.79
C ASN A 124 10.66 -17.90 4.35
N VAL A 125 9.51 -17.84 5.04
CA VAL A 125 8.42 -16.89 4.74
C VAL A 125 8.81 -15.44 4.99
N ASP A 126 9.54 -15.15 6.06
CA ASP A 126 9.77 -13.77 6.52
C ASP A 126 10.57 -12.93 5.52
N SER A 127 11.43 -13.56 4.73
CA SER A 127 12.25 -12.89 3.71
C SER A 127 11.50 -12.61 2.39
N GLN A 128 10.27 -13.11 2.22
CA GLN A 128 9.61 -13.17 0.92
C GLN A 128 8.51 -12.13 0.67
N VAL A 129 8.20 -11.25 1.62
CA VAL A 129 7.17 -10.20 1.44
C VAL A 129 7.50 -9.28 0.25
N GLY A 130 8.78 -9.01 0.00
CA GLY A 130 9.22 -8.22 -1.15
C GLY A 130 8.94 -8.88 -2.51
N ASN A 131 8.99 -10.21 -2.56
CA ASN A 131 8.73 -10.99 -3.77
C ASN A 131 7.24 -11.38 -3.91
N THR A 132 6.57 -11.58 -2.78
CA THR A 132 5.16 -11.97 -2.73
C THR A 132 4.40 -11.04 -1.75
N PRO A 133 4.04 -9.84 -2.16
CA PRO A 133 3.44 -8.82 -1.28
C PRO A 133 2.19 -9.30 -0.54
N ALA A 134 1.42 -10.19 -1.17
CA ALA A 134 0.20 -10.73 -0.59
C ALA A 134 0.43 -11.60 0.68
N LEU A 135 1.68 -12.05 0.94
CA LEU A 135 2.04 -12.71 2.19
C LEU A 135 1.73 -11.86 3.44
N LEU A 136 1.77 -10.52 3.31
CA LEU A 136 1.35 -9.61 4.38
C LEU A 136 -0.06 -9.91 4.90
N LEU A 137 -0.95 -10.43 4.06
CA LEU A 137 -2.32 -10.78 4.44
C LEU A 137 -2.39 -12.00 5.34
N SER A 138 -1.39 -12.89 5.33
CA SER A 138 -1.35 -14.10 6.18
C SER A 138 -0.56 -13.91 7.47
N GLY A 139 0.36 -12.96 7.53
CA GLY A 139 1.25 -12.70 8.66
C GLY A 139 0.53 -12.21 9.93
N ASP A 140 1.26 -12.11 11.01
CA ASP A 140 0.75 -11.59 12.29
C ASP A 140 0.57 -10.06 12.23
N PRO A 141 -0.68 -9.54 12.34
CA PRO A 141 -0.92 -8.11 12.29
C PRO A 141 -0.22 -7.31 13.39
N SER A 142 0.02 -7.94 14.56
CA SER A 142 0.66 -7.27 15.70
C SER A 142 2.14 -6.94 15.47
N LYS A 143 2.77 -7.60 14.47
CA LYS A 143 4.18 -7.40 14.13
C LYS A 143 4.40 -6.40 12.99
N ILE A 144 3.34 -5.88 12.38
CA ILE A 144 3.46 -5.03 11.20
C ILE A 144 4.17 -3.73 11.53
N ASP A 145 3.82 -3.09 12.65
CA ASP A 145 4.44 -1.84 13.09
C ASP A 145 5.88 -2.01 13.58
N GLN A 146 6.30 -3.23 13.92
CA GLN A 146 7.70 -3.54 14.24
C GLN A 146 8.57 -3.48 12.98
N ASN A 147 8.05 -3.96 11.85
CA ASN A 147 8.78 -4.10 10.59
C ASN A 147 8.60 -2.92 9.64
N PHE A 148 7.53 -2.13 9.82
CA PHE A 148 7.18 -1.06 8.89
C PHE A 148 6.85 0.25 9.61
N LYS A 149 7.26 1.36 8.99
CA LYS A 149 6.66 2.67 9.21
C LYS A 149 5.39 2.73 8.37
N ILE A 150 4.24 2.98 9.00
CA ILE A 150 2.93 2.94 8.35
C ILE A 150 2.34 4.34 8.29
N THR A 151 1.89 4.75 7.12
CA THR A 151 1.20 6.02 6.90
C THR A 151 -0.18 5.79 6.29
N GLN A 152 -1.10 6.70 6.56
CA GLN A 152 -2.42 6.79 5.92
C GLN A 152 -2.53 8.18 5.31
N PRO A 153 -2.17 8.34 4.01
CA PRO A 153 -2.11 9.66 3.37
C PRO A 153 -3.44 10.42 3.33
N TYR A 154 -4.56 9.69 3.44
CA TYR A 154 -5.92 10.26 3.41
C TYR A 154 -6.74 9.67 4.54
N ASP A 155 -7.12 10.46 5.54
CA ASP A 155 -7.85 10.00 6.74
C ASP A 155 -9.21 9.37 6.43
N ASN A 156 -9.85 9.77 5.35
CA ASN A 156 -11.16 9.28 4.90
C ASN A 156 -11.08 8.06 3.98
N LYS A 157 -9.87 7.55 3.70
CA LYS A 157 -9.66 6.38 2.83
C LYS A 157 -8.91 5.29 3.58
N ASN A 158 -9.38 4.06 3.50
CA ASN A 158 -8.67 2.89 3.98
C ASN A 158 -7.55 2.51 2.99
N TYR A 159 -6.59 3.43 2.83
CA TYR A 159 -5.39 3.30 2.02
C TYR A 159 -4.17 3.56 2.90
N TYR A 160 -3.29 2.58 2.96
CA TYR A 160 -2.12 2.59 3.82
C TYR A 160 -0.87 2.36 3.00
N VAL A 161 0.21 3.05 3.37
CA VAL A 161 1.54 2.86 2.78
C VAL A 161 2.49 2.42 3.88
N LEU A 162 3.17 1.31 3.64
CA LEU A 162 4.12 0.66 4.52
C LEU A 162 5.52 0.84 3.94
N TYR A 163 6.40 1.41 4.73
CA TYR A 163 7.82 1.57 4.40
C TYR A 163 8.63 0.64 5.28
N PRO A 164 9.45 -0.28 4.72
CA PRO A 164 10.31 -1.14 5.51
C PRO A 164 11.21 -0.33 6.44
N LYS A 165 11.42 -0.82 7.66
CA LYS A 165 12.38 -0.24 8.61
C LYS A 165 13.79 -0.80 8.40
N SER A 166 13.91 -1.94 7.71
CA SER A 166 15.19 -2.56 7.38
C SER A 166 15.80 -1.93 6.14
N ASP A 167 17.05 -1.53 6.21
CA ASP A 167 17.82 -1.00 5.08
C ASP A 167 18.15 -2.08 4.02
N SER A 168 18.08 -3.37 4.39
CA SER A 168 18.27 -4.50 3.50
C SER A 168 16.99 -4.95 2.77
N ALA A 169 15.88 -4.22 2.91
CA ALA A 169 14.65 -4.57 2.24
C ALA A 169 14.77 -4.44 0.71
N SER A 170 14.24 -5.42 -0.03
CA SER A 170 14.23 -5.43 -1.49
C SER A 170 13.21 -4.48 -2.12
N PHE A 171 12.40 -3.78 -1.32
CA PHE A 171 11.38 -2.85 -1.79
C PHE A 171 11.35 -1.55 -0.98
N LYS A 172 10.91 -0.47 -1.64
CA LYS A 172 10.81 0.87 -1.05
C LYS A 172 9.50 1.09 -0.31
N SER A 173 8.41 0.57 -0.86
CA SER A 173 7.09 0.72 -0.25
C SER A 173 6.12 -0.36 -0.71
N LEU A 174 5.19 -0.68 0.18
CA LEU A 174 4.05 -1.54 -0.10
C LEU A 174 2.79 -0.79 0.31
N SER A 175 1.87 -0.54 -0.63
CA SER A 175 0.58 0.04 -0.30
C SER A 175 -0.53 -1.00 -0.34
N ILE A 176 -1.56 -0.79 0.48
CA ILE A 176 -2.74 -1.63 0.54
C ILE A 176 -4.00 -0.77 0.64
N SER A 177 -5.00 -1.08 -0.17
CA SER A 177 -6.31 -0.42 -0.20
C SER A 177 -7.40 -1.38 0.23
N PHE A 178 -8.35 -0.88 1.05
CA PHE A 178 -9.53 -1.63 1.47
C PHE A 178 -10.80 -0.94 1.01
N SER A 179 -11.81 -1.74 0.67
CA SER A 179 -13.17 -1.31 0.39
C SER A 179 -14.15 -2.20 1.16
N GLY A 180 -15.04 -1.60 1.96
CA GLY A 180 -15.95 -2.37 2.83
C GLY A 180 -15.24 -3.37 3.75
N GLY A 181 -14.03 -3.01 4.26
CA GLY A 181 -13.20 -3.88 5.11
C GLY A 181 -12.45 -4.99 4.37
N LYS A 182 -12.60 -5.11 3.04
CA LYS A 182 -11.93 -6.12 2.22
C LYS A 182 -10.69 -5.53 1.57
N PRO A 183 -9.51 -6.17 1.59
CA PRO A 183 -8.37 -5.74 0.80
C PRO A 183 -8.70 -5.92 -0.68
N VAL A 184 -8.62 -4.82 -1.46
CA VAL A 184 -9.00 -4.83 -2.89
C VAL A 184 -7.82 -4.61 -3.81
N MET A 185 -6.73 -4.01 -3.31
CA MET A 185 -5.55 -3.72 -4.12
C MET A 185 -4.31 -3.63 -3.25
N MET A 186 -3.19 -4.13 -3.76
CA MET A 186 -1.86 -3.90 -3.22
C MET A 186 -0.94 -3.39 -4.33
N VAL A 187 0.02 -2.51 -3.98
CA VAL A 187 1.05 -2.03 -4.90
C VAL A 187 2.39 -2.06 -4.19
N LEU A 188 3.35 -2.74 -4.76
CA LEU A 188 4.74 -2.77 -4.31
C LEU A 188 5.60 -1.95 -5.27
N ASN A 189 6.44 -1.09 -4.72
CA ASN A 189 7.53 -0.42 -5.44
C ASN A 189 8.85 -0.97 -4.94
N ASP A 190 9.59 -1.65 -5.79
CA ASP A 190 10.87 -2.23 -5.40
C ASP A 190 12.03 -1.23 -5.45
N THR A 191 13.22 -1.65 -5.04
CA THR A 191 14.42 -0.82 -5.05
C THR A 191 14.99 -0.60 -6.44
N LEU A 192 14.63 -1.43 -7.42
CA LEU A 192 15.09 -1.37 -8.82
C LEU A 192 14.18 -0.51 -9.70
N GLY A 193 13.10 0.09 -9.13
CA GLY A 193 12.15 0.94 -9.85
C GLY A 193 11.02 0.18 -10.53
N GLN A 194 10.86 -1.12 -10.24
CA GLN A 194 9.74 -1.90 -10.71
C GLN A 194 8.51 -1.67 -9.81
N THR A 195 7.34 -1.63 -10.42
CA THR A 195 6.05 -1.54 -9.71
C THR A 195 5.22 -2.80 -9.99
N THR A 196 4.83 -3.47 -8.93
CA THR A 196 3.91 -4.62 -8.98
C THR A 196 2.57 -4.22 -8.38
N SER A 197 1.51 -4.27 -9.18
CA SER A 197 0.13 -3.98 -8.76
C SER A 197 -0.69 -5.26 -8.75
N ILE A 198 -1.37 -5.54 -7.64
CA ILE A 198 -2.23 -6.70 -7.45
C ILE A 198 -3.65 -6.21 -7.19
N LYS A 199 -4.60 -6.56 -8.04
CA LYS A 199 -6.04 -6.34 -7.84
C LYS A 199 -6.71 -7.63 -7.43
N PHE A 200 -7.53 -7.58 -6.39
CA PHE A 200 -8.32 -8.72 -5.93
C PHE A 200 -9.77 -8.61 -6.40
N SER A 201 -10.34 -9.73 -6.78
CA SER A 201 -11.74 -9.88 -7.20
C SER A 201 -12.35 -11.14 -6.60
N SER A 202 -13.67 -11.29 -6.66
CA SER A 202 -14.39 -12.46 -6.09
C SER A 202 -14.03 -12.74 -4.62
N ILE A 203 -13.82 -11.66 -3.84
CA ILE A 203 -13.28 -11.74 -2.48
C ILE A 203 -14.33 -12.33 -1.54
N LYS A 204 -13.96 -13.43 -0.86
CA LYS A 204 -14.72 -14.01 0.26
C LYS A 204 -13.91 -13.80 1.53
N MET A 205 -14.53 -13.14 2.52
CA MET A 205 -13.91 -12.87 3.82
C MET A 205 -14.32 -13.94 4.82
N ASN A 206 -13.36 -14.39 5.58
CA ASN A 206 -13.50 -15.35 6.67
C ASN A 206 -14.22 -16.67 6.28
N PRO A 207 -13.97 -17.24 5.07
CA PRO A 207 -14.46 -18.57 4.75
C PRO A 207 -13.74 -19.63 5.59
N SER A 208 -14.39 -20.76 5.84
CA SER A 208 -13.72 -21.95 6.32
C SER A 208 -12.84 -22.52 5.21
N ILE A 209 -11.54 -22.72 5.48
CA ILE A 209 -10.57 -23.26 4.53
C ILE A 209 -9.92 -24.50 5.15
N GLY A 210 -10.00 -25.63 4.45
CA GLY A 210 -9.38 -26.85 4.92
C GLY A 210 -7.85 -26.74 4.96
N SER A 211 -7.22 -27.27 6.00
CA SER A 211 -5.75 -27.20 6.18
C SER A 211 -4.96 -27.86 5.04
N SER A 212 -5.56 -28.79 4.29
CA SER A 212 -4.96 -29.42 3.11
C SER A 212 -4.63 -28.42 2.01
N GLN A 213 -5.36 -27.27 1.92
CA GLN A 213 -5.09 -26.21 0.96
C GLN A 213 -3.70 -25.57 1.15
N PHE A 214 -3.14 -25.67 2.35
CA PHE A 214 -1.85 -25.10 2.70
C PHE A 214 -0.73 -26.14 2.82
N LYS A 215 -0.96 -27.33 2.27
CA LYS A 215 0.04 -28.39 2.18
C LYS A 215 0.53 -28.51 0.74
N PHE A 216 1.84 -28.69 0.58
CA PHE A 216 2.47 -28.97 -0.70
C PHE A 216 3.52 -30.07 -0.51
N THR A 217 3.51 -31.03 -1.41
CA THR A 217 4.55 -32.04 -1.56
C THR A 217 5.00 -31.99 -3.01
N PRO A 218 6.30 -31.80 -3.29
CA PRO A 218 6.80 -31.81 -4.65
C PRO A 218 6.41 -33.10 -5.37
N PRO A 219 5.91 -33.04 -6.62
CA PRO A 219 5.65 -34.21 -7.42
C PRO A 219 6.93 -35.03 -7.66
N LYS A 220 6.75 -36.32 -7.99
CA LYS A 220 7.89 -37.17 -8.32
C LYS A 220 8.60 -36.66 -9.59
N GLY A 221 9.93 -36.53 -9.52
CA GLY A 221 10.76 -36.06 -10.64
C GLY A 221 11.02 -34.55 -10.65
N VAL A 222 10.35 -33.79 -9.76
CA VAL A 222 10.59 -32.35 -9.61
C VAL A 222 11.94 -32.13 -8.90
N ASP A 223 12.73 -31.19 -9.41
CA ASP A 223 13.96 -30.75 -8.77
C ASP A 223 13.65 -29.91 -7.52
N VAL A 224 14.30 -30.23 -6.41
CA VAL A 224 14.03 -29.59 -5.10
C VAL A 224 15.24 -28.82 -4.61
N ILE A 225 15.07 -27.51 -4.47
CA ILE A 225 16.09 -26.58 -3.95
C ILE A 225 15.67 -26.13 -2.54
N ASN A 226 16.62 -26.16 -1.59
CA ASN A 226 16.45 -25.62 -0.24
C ASN A 226 17.31 -24.34 -0.11
N GLN A 227 16.68 -23.23 0.31
CA GLN A 227 17.30 -21.94 0.55
C GLN A 227 17.09 -21.46 1.98
#